data_af4241b7db8cc90153cc04e9b0f6e422
#
_entry.id   af4241b7db8cc90153cc04e9b0f6e422
#
_cell.length_a   1.000
_cell.length_b   1.000
_cell.length_c   1.000
_cell.angle_alpha   90.00
_cell.angle_beta   90.00
_cell.angle_gamma   90.00
#
_symmetry.space_group_name_H-M   'P 1'
#
loop_
_entity.id
_entity.type
_entity.pdbx_description
1 polymer ?
#
loop_
_entity_poly.entity_id
_entity_poly.type
_entity_poly.pdbx_seq_one_letter_code
_entity_poly.pdbx_strand_id
1 'polypeptide(L)'
;MQGMKSGLLLLLPPLALAGNHWNVTLPGGSMRFQGLIMASSCRVEAGDRQMTVNLGQISSNRFHAVGEDSNPIPFAIHLQDCSTAVSQHVGVTFHGVADGKNPDVLSVGEGPGIASGIGIALFDSQGQQLPLNRPADRWISLYRGPTTLNFVAKYRATGRQVTGGAANAQAW
;
A
#
# COMPACT_ATOMS: atom_id res chain seq x y z
N MET A 1 42.71 -64.35 -35.13
CA MET A 1 42.01 -64.33 -33.85
C MET A 1 41.63 -62.88 -33.63
N GLN A 2 40.35 -62.56 -33.78
CA GLN A 2 39.79 -61.22 -33.76
C GLN A 2 39.40 -60.86 -32.35
N GLY A 3 39.89 -59.73 -31.85
CA GLY A 3 39.46 -59.09 -30.60
C GLY A 3 38.53 -57.93 -30.89
N MET A 4 37.26 -58.14 -30.68
CA MET A 4 36.23 -57.14 -30.82
C MET A 4 36.23 -56.24 -29.60
N LYS A 5 36.61 -54.94 -29.74
CA LYS A 5 36.51 -53.94 -28.69
C LYS A 5 35.13 -53.26 -28.80
N SER A 6 34.23 -53.60 -27.88
CA SER A 6 32.97 -52.88 -27.69
C SER A 6 33.24 -51.56 -27.00
N GLY A 7 33.01 -50.48 -27.70
CA GLY A 7 32.99 -49.13 -27.13
C GLY A 7 31.65 -48.85 -26.48
N LEU A 8 31.65 -48.71 -25.16
CA LEU A 8 30.48 -48.28 -24.39
C LEU A 8 30.32 -46.74 -24.47
N LEU A 9 29.36 -46.32 -25.26
CA LEU A 9 29.01 -44.89 -25.40
C LEU A 9 28.14 -44.51 -24.22
N LEU A 10 28.71 -43.80 -23.24
CA LEU A 10 27.97 -43.19 -22.12
C LEU A 10 27.23 -41.93 -22.62
N LEU A 11 25.93 -42.08 -22.84
CA LEU A 11 25.00 -40.98 -23.06
C LEU A 11 24.70 -40.32 -21.72
N LEU A 12 25.33 -39.17 -21.45
CA LEU A 12 24.96 -38.29 -20.35
C LEU A 12 23.70 -37.50 -20.76
N PRO A 13 22.62 -37.52 -19.95
CA PRO A 13 21.47 -36.69 -20.20
C PRO A 13 21.81 -35.22 -19.92
N PRO A 14 21.31 -34.26 -20.72
CA PRO A 14 21.47 -32.85 -20.40
C PRO A 14 20.72 -32.46 -19.13
N LEU A 15 21.42 -31.93 -18.15
CA LEU A 15 20.81 -31.28 -16.98
C LEU A 15 20.01 -30.07 -17.47
N ALA A 16 18.72 -30.28 -17.63
CA ALA A 16 17.79 -29.16 -17.83
C ALA A 16 17.72 -28.35 -16.51
N LEU A 17 18.42 -27.23 -16.48
CA LEU A 17 18.21 -26.19 -15.47
C LEU A 17 16.84 -25.56 -15.75
N ALA A 18 15.78 -26.16 -15.21
CA ALA A 18 14.48 -25.54 -15.14
C ALA A 18 14.57 -24.40 -14.10
N GLY A 19 14.88 -23.21 -14.56
CA GLY A 19 14.76 -22.01 -13.76
C GLY A 19 13.28 -21.78 -13.47
N ASN A 20 12.86 -22.11 -12.27
CA ASN A 20 11.53 -21.79 -11.78
C ASN A 20 11.43 -20.28 -11.57
N HIS A 21 10.99 -19.57 -12.59
CA HIS A 21 10.53 -18.19 -12.44
C HIS A 21 9.15 -18.21 -11.78
N TRP A 22 9.12 -18.31 -10.47
CA TRP A 22 7.91 -18.08 -9.70
C TRP A 22 7.62 -16.60 -9.71
N ASN A 23 6.70 -16.17 -10.56
CA ASN A 23 6.09 -14.84 -10.44
C ASN A 23 5.13 -14.85 -9.26
N VAL A 24 5.64 -14.52 -8.07
CA VAL A 24 4.79 -14.35 -6.90
C VAL A 24 4.11 -13.00 -7.01
N THR A 25 2.82 -13.00 -7.33
CA THR A 25 1.97 -11.81 -7.33
C THR A 25 1.41 -11.60 -5.93
N LEU A 26 1.39 -10.34 -5.46
CA LEU A 26 0.54 -9.97 -4.34
C LEU A 26 -0.92 -10.00 -4.84
N PRO A 27 -1.78 -10.90 -4.34
CA PRO A 27 -3.20 -10.82 -4.64
C PRO A 27 -3.72 -9.53 -4.05
N GLY A 28 -4.22 -8.62 -4.85
CA GLY A 28 -4.57 -7.25 -4.51
C GLY A 28 -5.05 -7.06 -3.08
N GLY A 29 -4.62 -5.97 -2.46
CA GLY A 29 -5.03 -5.55 -1.14
C GLY A 29 -6.00 -4.38 -1.19
N SER A 30 -6.72 -4.19 -0.10
CA SER A 30 -7.58 -3.04 0.12
C SER A 30 -7.20 -2.35 1.41
N MET A 31 -7.31 -1.04 1.41
CA MET A 31 -7.24 -0.22 2.61
C MET A 31 -8.66 0.21 2.96
N ARG A 32 -9.10 -0.13 4.16
CA ARG A 32 -10.40 0.28 4.68
C ARG A 32 -10.21 1.48 5.58
N PHE A 33 -10.96 2.52 5.31
CA PHE A 33 -11.09 3.68 6.19
C PHE A 33 -12.35 3.55 7.03
N GLN A 34 -12.20 3.76 8.34
CA GLN A 34 -13.30 3.89 9.25
C GLN A 34 -12.97 5.06 10.18
N GLY A 35 -13.57 6.22 9.95
CA GLY A 35 -13.22 7.43 10.67
C GLY A 35 -14.41 8.14 11.28
N LEU A 36 -14.21 8.66 12.47
CA LEU A 36 -15.02 9.72 13.05
C LEU A 36 -14.28 11.02 12.80
N ILE A 37 -14.71 11.77 11.80
CA ILE A 37 -14.14 13.08 11.54
C ILE A 37 -14.92 14.10 12.37
N MET A 38 -14.25 14.66 13.37
CA MET A 38 -14.78 15.75 14.18
C MET A 38 -14.34 17.07 13.56
N ALA A 39 -15.05 17.52 12.53
CA ALA A 39 -14.89 18.86 12.00
C ALA A 39 -16.11 19.70 12.41
N SER A 40 -15.92 20.60 13.35
CA SER A 40 -16.99 21.54 13.77
C SER A 40 -17.47 22.43 12.62
N SER A 41 -16.70 22.55 11.55
CA SER A 41 -16.95 23.43 10.42
C SER A 41 -17.48 22.73 9.16
N CYS A 42 -17.35 21.40 9.06
CA CYS A 42 -17.79 20.62 7.90
C CYS A 42 -18.44 19.31 8.34
N ARG A 43 -19.21 18.72 7.44
CA ARG A 43 -19.67 17.31 7.56
C ARG A 43 -18.95 16.46 6.53
N VAL A 44 -18.55 15.26 6.93
CA VAL A 44 -18.04 14.29 5.98
C VAL A 44 -19.19 13.60 5.30
N GLU A 45 -19.09 13.41 3.98
CA GLU A 45 -20.07 12.67 3.21
C GLU A 45 -20.26 11.25 3.79
N ALA A 46 -21.49 10.77 3.82
CA ALA A 46 -21.83 9.51 4.49
C ALA A 46 -21.06 8.31 3.91
N GLY A 47 -20.85 8.29 2.59
CA GLY A 47 -20.09 7.23 1.92
C GLY A 47 -18.60 7.21 2.27
N ASP A 48 -18.04 8.36 2.65
CA ASP A 48 -16.62 8.48 2.95
C ASP A 48 -16.29 8.15 4.41
N ARG A 49 -17.31 8.02 5.25
CA ARG A 49 -17.11 7.61 6.66
C ARG A 49 -16.65 6.16 6.80
N GLN A 50 -16.96 5.35 5.81
CA GLN A 50 -16.51 3.96 5.70
C GLN A 50 -16.25 3.65 4.24
N MET A 51 -15.04 3.91 3.77
CA MET A 51 -14.68 3.62 2.38
C MET A 51 -13.64 2.51 2.30
N THR A 52 -13.64 1.81 1.17
CA THR A 52 -12.61 0.85 0.82
C THR A 52 -11.85 1.34 -0.41
N VAL A 53 -10.55 1.52 -0.27
CA VAL A 53 -9.66 1.86 -1.39
C VAL A 53 -9.04 0.57 -1.89
N ASN A 54 -9.33 0.19 -3.13
CA ASN A 54 -8.72 -0.97 -3.76
C ASN A 54 -7.37 -0.59 -4.33
N LEU A 55 -6.31 -1.18 -3.79
CA LEU A 55 -4.93 -0.88 -4.19
C LEU A 55 -4.44 -1.71 -5.38
N GLY A 56 -5.27 -2.66 -5.85
CA GLY A 56 -4.94 -3.53 -6.97
C GLY A 56 -3.85 -4.55 -6.64
N GLN A 57 -3.56 -5.38 -7.63
CA GLN A 57 -2.51 -6.39 -7.58
C GLN A 57 -1.17 -5.80 -7.99
N ILE A 58 -0.11 -6.20 -7.33
CA ILE A 58 1.26 -5.84 -7.68
C ILE A 58 2.17 -7.05 -7.55
N SER A 59 3.15 -7.16 -8.44
CA SER A 59 4.19 -8.19 -8.33
C SER A 59 5.18 -7.82 -7.23
N SER A 60 5.53 -8.79 -6.36
CA SER A 60 6.58 -8.60 -5.36
C SER A 60 7.94 -8.28 -5.97
N ASN A 61 8.20 -8.76 -7.19
CA ASN A 61 9.44 -8.52 -7.94
C ASN A 61 9.61 -7.05 -8.37
N ARG A 62 8.58 -6.22 -8.19
CA ARG A 62 8.68 -4.79 -8.48
C ARG A 62 9.52 -4.03 -7.46
N PHE A 63 9.65 -4.57 -6.26
CA PHE A 63 10.37 -3.93 -5.17
C PHE A 63 11.80 -4.46 -5.09
N HIS A 64 12.78 -3.60 -5.27
CA HIS A 64 14.22 -3.94 -5.26
C HIS A 64 14.94 -3.36 -4.04
N ALA A 65 14.37 -2.32 -3.42
CA ALA A 65 14.96 -1.66 -2.26
C ALA A 65 13.89 -1.23 -1.25
N VAL A 66 14.29 -1.11 0.00
CA VAL A 66 13.48 -0.50 1.07
C VAL A 66 13.15 0.94 0.70
N GLY A 67 11.89 1.32 0.86
CA GLY A 67 11.39 2.66 0.54
C GLY A 67 10.85 2.82 -0.89
N GLU A 68 10.97 1.80 -1.74
CA GLU A 68 10.34 1.84 -3.07
C GLU A 68 8.83 1.77 -2.97
N ASP A 69 8.18 2.58 -3.80
CA ASP A 69 6.73 2.70 -3.88
C ASP A 69 6.15 2.03 -5.12
N SER A 70 4.92 1.54 -4.98
CA SER A 70 4.10 1.12 -6.11
C SER A 70 3.52 2.30 -6.89
N ASN A 71 2.74 1.99 -7.94
CA ASN A 71 1.92 3.00 -8.61
C ASN A 71 0.94 3.66 -7.62
N PRO A 72 0.70 4.96 -7.77
CA PRO A 72 -0.22 5.70 -6.92
C PRO A 72 -1.67 5.28 -7.18
N ILE A 73 -2.44 5.10 -6.11
CA ILE A 73 -3.88 4.88 -6.14
C ILE A 73 -4.55 6.08 -5.48
N PRO A 74 -5.24 6.94 -6.25
CA PRO A 74 -5.91 8.10 -5.70
C PRO A 74 -7.18 7.72 -4.95
N PHE A 75 -7.47 8.47 -3.89
CA PHE A 75 -8.75 8.45 -3.20
C PHE A 75 -9.07 9.84 -2.65
N ALA A 76 -10.32 10.07 -2.30
CA ALA A 76 -10.76 11.38 -1.84
C ALA A 76 -11.70 11.26 -0.65
N ILE A 77 -11.69 12.29 0.20
CA ILE A 77 -12.65 12.50 1.27
C ILE A 77 -13.44 13.78 0.95
N HIS A 78 -14.76 13.66 0.89
CA HIS A 78 -15.65 14.75 0.55
C HIS A 78 -16.22 15.38 1.83
N LEU A 79 -15.96 16.66 1.98
CA LEU A 79 -16.53 17.47 3.03
C LEU A 79 -17.71 18.27 2.47
N GLN A 80 -18.79 18.33 3.24
CA GLN A 80 -20.01 19.04 2.88
C GLN A 80 -20.34 20.09 3.95
N ASP A 81 -21.16 21.06 3.58
CA ASP A 81 -21.67 22.10 4.48
C ASP A 81 -20.57 22.82 5.27
N CYS A 82 -19.42 23.05 4.65
CA CYS A 82 -18.32 23.74 5.30
C CYS A 82 -18.69 25.20 5.61
N SER A 83 -18.42 25.62 6.83
CA SER A 83 -18.59 26.99 7.31
C SER A 83 -17.26 27.64 7.63
N THR A 84 -16.86 28.60 6.82
CA THR A 84 -15.63 29.38 7.05
C THR A 84 -15.72 30.35 8.22
N ALA A 85 -16.92 30.52 8.83
CA ALA A 85 -17.10 31.28 10.05
C ALA A 85 -16.55 30.56 11.29
N VAL A 86 -16.47 29.23 11.25
CA VAL A 86 -15.96 28.37 12.34
C VAL A 86 -14.47 28.09 12.18
N SER A 87 -14.05 27.69 10.98
CA SER A 87 -12.65 27.45 10.65
C SER A 87 -12.40 27.71 9.16
N GLN A 88 -11.25 28.24 8.86
CA GLN A 88 -10.81 28.52 7.48
C GLN A 88 -9.87 27.43 6.93
N HIS A 89 -9.46 26.47 7.78
CA HIS A 89 -8.53 25.42 7.42
C HIS A 89 -8.95 24.08 8.03
N VAL A 90 -8.57 23.01 7.37
CA VAL A 90 -8.72 21.63 7.86
C VAL A 90 -7.38 20.91 7.77
N GLY A 91 -7.05 20.17 8.81
CA GLY A 91 -5.95 19.20 8.80
C GLY A 91 -6.51 17.80 8.82
N VAL A 92 -5.78 16.86 8.20
CA VAL A 92 -6.15 15.44 8.20
C VAL A 92 -5.05 14.64 8.87
N THR A 93 -5.45 13.74 9.74
CA THR A 93 -4.57 12.77 10.40
C THR A 93 -5.10 11.39 10.13
N PHE A 94 -4.23 10.48 9.74
CA PHE A 94 -4.55 9.08 9.60
C PHE A 94 -3.99 8.31 10.78
N HIS A 95 -4.83 7.51 11.40
CA HIS A 95 -4.47 6.59 12.46
C HIS A 95 -4.58 5.16 11.96
N GLY A 96 -3.79 4.26 12.51
CA GLY A 96 -3.82 2.85 12.16
C GLY A 96 -2.70 2.07 12.82
N VAL A 97 -2.68 0.76 12.60
CA VAL A 97 -1.58 -0.08 13.03
C VAL A 97 -0.40 0.21 12.11
N ALA A 98 0.70 0.67 12.69
CA ALA A 98 1.93 0.95 11.93
C ALA A 98 2.69 -0.33 11.61
N ASP A 99 3.41 -0.33 10.49
CA ASP A 99 4.36 -1.40 10.14
C ASP A 99 5.51 -1.45 11.14
N GLY A 100 5.92 -2.65 11.54
CA GLY A 100 6.96 -2.84 12.54
C GLY A 100 8.36 -2.36 12.14
N LYS A 101 8.61 -2.16 10.86
CA LYS A 101 9.89 -1.67 10.31
C LYS A 101 9.85 -0.21 9.90
N ASN A 102 8.65 0.30 9.58
CA ASN A 102 8.44 1.69 9.20
C ASN A 102 7.18 2.25 9.86
N PRO A 103 7.29 3.03 10.93
CA PRO A 103 6.15 3.53 11.69
C PRO A 103 5.28 4.55 10.93
N ASP A 104 5.75 5.05 9.78
CA ASP A 104 5.02 6.02 8.95
C ASP A 104 4.19 5.35 7.85
N VAL A 105 4.10 4.02 7.83
CA VAL A 105 3.23 3.28 6.91
C VAL A 105 2.29 2.34 7.66
N LEU A 106 1.12 2.10 7.09
CA LEU A 106 0.14 1.15 7.63
C LEU A 106 0.65 -0.29 7.47
N SER A 107 0.51 -1.06 8.53
CA SER A 107 0.74 -2.50 8.49
C SER A 107 -0.34 -3.20 7.67
N VAL A 108 0.07 -4.19 6.90
CA VAL A 108 -0.84 -5.12 6.21
C VAL A 108 -1.11 -6.39 7.04
N GLY A 109 -0.61 -6.41 8.27
CA GLY A 109 -0.69 -7.56 9.16
C GLY A 109 0.49 -8.51 9.02
N GLU A 110 0.44 -9.60 9.75
CA GLU A 110 1.47 -10.65 9.75
C GLU A 110 0.80 -12.03 9.80
N GLY A 111 1.44 -13.03 9.21
CA GLY A 111 0.99 -14.41 9.29
C GLY A 111 0.98 -15.16 7.95
N PRO A 112 0.57 -16.43 7.96
CA PRO A 112 0.48 -17.24 6.75
C PRO A 112 -0.48 -16.64 5.73
N GLY A 113 -0.04 -16.54 4.47
CA GLY A 113 -0.85 -15.97 3.38
C GLY A 113 -0.92 -14.44 3.35
N ILE A 114 -0.25 -13.75 4.29
CA ILE A 114 -0.13 -12.30 4.30
C ILE A 114 1.21 -11.89 3.68
N ALA A 115 1.19 -10.81 2.90
CA ALA A 115 2.40 -10.24 2.33
C ALA A 115 3.34 -9.74 3.44
N SER A 116 4.64 -9.85 3.23
CA SER A 116 5.63 -9.36 4.19
C SER A 116 6.63 -8.40 3.56
N GLY A 117 7.25 -7.57 4.39
CA GLY A 117 8.21 -6.56 3.93
C GLY A 117 7.58 -5.42 3.15
N ILE A 118 6.28 -5.20 3.32
CA ILE A 118 5.50 -4.18 2.64
C ILE A 118 4.48 -3.55 3.59
N GLY A 119 4.18 -2.28 3.40
CA GLY A 119 3.11 -1.56 4.08
C GLY A 119 2.42 -0.60 3.12
N ILE A 120 1.46 0.19 3.60
CA ILE A 120 0.74 1.17 2.80
C ILE A 120 1.12 2.57 3.27
N ALA A 121 1.75 3.34 2.40
CA ALA A 121 2.09 4.73 2.62
C ALA A 121 0.99 5.64 2.06
N LEU A 122 0.66 6.70 2.81
CA LEU A 122 -0.34 7.70 2.45
C LEU A 122 0.33 9.02 2.10
N PHE A 123 -0.22 9.71 1.12
CA PHE A 123 0.31 10.96 0.61
C PHE A 123 -0.81 11.96 0.39
N ASP A 124 -0.48 13.23 0.49
CA ASP A 124 -1.35 14.32 0.07
C ASP A 124 -1.36 14.50 -1.47
N SER A 125 -2.18 15.42 -1.95
CA SER A 125 -2.28 15.74 -3.39
C SER A 125 -1.00 16.34 -3.98
N GLN A 126 -0.06 16.77 -3.15
CA GLN A 126 1.24 17.31 -3.57
C GLN A 126 2.34 16.25 -3.57
N GLY A 127 2.00 14.99 -3.26
CA GLY A 127 2.95 13.89 -3.20
C GLY A 127 3.81 13.87 -1.94
N GLN A 128 3.41 14.59 -0.89
CA GLN A 128 4.10 14.57 0.39
C GLN A 128 3.51 13.48 1.27
N GLN A 129 4.38 12.68 1.86
CA GLN A 129 3.93 11.60 2.74
C GLN A 129 3.26 12.17 4.00
N LEU A 130 2.14 11.57 4.35
CA LEU A 130 1.42 11.86 5.59
C LEU A 130 1.85 10.83 6.64
N PRO A 131 2.44 11.28 7.76
CA PRO A 131 2.85 10.38 8.82
C PRO A 131 1.62 9.82 9.54
N LEU A 132 1.71 8.55 9.97
CA LEU A 132 0.65 7.92 10.74
C LEU A 132 0.68 8.33 12.21
N ASN A 133 -0.50 8.33 12.85
CA ASN A 133 -0.64 8.46 14.30
C ASN A 133 -0.04 9.73 14.88
N ARG A 134 0.08 10.78 14.08
CA ARG A 134 0.61 12.08 14.48
C ARG A 134 -0.41 13.18 14.16
N PRO A 135 -0.40 14.29 14.89
CA PRO A 135 -1.21 15.45 14.56
C PRO A 135 -0.93 15.93 13.14
N ALA A 136 -1.95 16.54 12.51
CA ALA A 136 -1.79 17.15 11.20
C ALA A 136 -0.74 18.30 11.28
N ASP A 137 0.23 18.25 10.40
CA ASP A 137 1.26 19.27 10.21
C ASP A 137 0.97 20.16 8.98
N ARG A 138 -0.05 19.81 8.22
CA ARG A 138 -0.47 20.51 7.00
C ARG A 138 -1.93 20.86 7.06
N TRP A 139 -2.23 22.06 6.55
CA TRP A 139 -3.54 22.64 6.61
C TRP A 139 -4.02 22.94 5.18
N ILE A 140 -5.24 22.54 4.90
CA ILE A 140 -5.91 22.75 3.62
C ILE A 140 -6.93 23.86 3.83
N SER A 141 -6.94 24.86 2.95
CA SER A 141 -7.91 25.95 3.01
C SER A 141 -9.32 25.43 2.72
N LEU A 142 -10.25 25.83 3.58
CA LEU A 142 -11.67 25.57 3.40
C LEU A 142 -12.34 26.70 2.65
N TYR A 143 -13.32 26.34 1.85
CA TYR A 143 -14.24 27.28 1.20
C TYR A 143 -15.65 26.98 1.69
N ARG A 144 -16.54 27.96 1.58
CA ARG A 144 -17.95 27.76 1.93
C ARG A 144 -18.54 26.70 0.98
N GLY A 145 -19.22 25.70 1.54
CA GLY A 145 -19.86 24.62 0.80
C GLY A 145 -18.99 23.36 0.73
N PRO A 146 -19.03 22.61 -0.36
CA PRO A 146 -18.30 21.35 -0.48
C PRO A 146 -16.79 21.57 -0.67
N THR A 147 -15.98 20.71 -0.06
CA THR A 147 -14.53 20.67 -0.22
C THR A 147 -14.10 19.23 -0.40
N THR A 148 -13.30 18.95 -1.42
CA THR A 148 -12.74 17.61 -1.66
C THR A 148 -11.27 17.57 -1.23
N LEU A 149 -10.95 16.62 -0.38
CA LEU A 149 -9.59 16.37 0.08
C LEU A 149 -9.04 15.17 -0.70
N ASN A 150 -8.00 15.40 -1.50
CA ASN A 150 -7.42 14.38 -2.37
C ASN A 150 -6.16 13.78 -1.75
N PHE A 151 -6.08 12.46 -1.78
CA PHE A 151 -4.99 11.67 -1.24
C PHE A 151 -4.54 10.59 -2.21
N VAL A 152 -3.40 10.00 -1.90
CA VAL A 152 -2.84 8.89 -2.66
C VAL A 152 -2.36 7.81 -1.70
N ALA A 153 -2.68 6.56 -1.99
CA ALA A 153 -2.13 5.40 -1.32
C ALA A 153 -1.17 4.66 -2.24
N LYS A 154 -0.08 4.16 -1.67
CA LYS A 154 0.90 3.32 -2.38
C LYS A 154 1.35 2.18 -1.47
N TYR A 155 1.61 1.02 -2.06
CA TYR A 155 2.44 0.04 -1.37
C TYR A 155 3.88 0.55 -1.29
N ARG A 156 4.49 0.37 -0.14
CA ARG A 156 5.90 0.71 0.11
C ARG A 156 6.66 -0.48 0.66
N ALA A 157 7.79 -0.78 0.08
CA ALA A 157 8.70 -1.78 0.63
C ALA A 157 9.27 -1.31 1.98
N THR A 158 9.04 -2.09 3.03
CA THR A 158 9.56 -1.85 4.39
C THR A 158 10.66 -2.83 4.76
N GLY A 159 10.79 -3.91 4.00
CA GLY A 159 11.84 -4.90 4.13
C GLY A 159 12.66 -5.05 2.86
N ARG A 160 13.85 -5.64 3.01
CA ARG A 160 14.73 -5.94 1.85
C ARG A 160 14.14 -6.99 0.91
N GLN A 161 13.30 -7.86 1.45
CA GLN A 161 12.57 -8.87 0.68
C GLN A 161 11.08 -8.62 0.87
N VAL A 162 10.37 -8.56 -0.24
CA VAL A 162 8.92 -8.47 -0.29
C VAL A 162 8.38 -9.82 -0.72
N THR A 163 7.53 -10.43 0.08
CA THR A 163 6.85 -11.69 -0.26
C THR A 163 5.40 -11.42 -0.65
N GLY A 164 4.88 -12.21 -1.58
CA GLY A 164 3.49 -12.13 -1.98
C GLY A 164 2.53 -12.62 -0.90
N GLY A 165 1.30 -12.12 -0.96
CA GLY A 165 0.23 -12.48 -0.02
C GLY A 165 -0.85 -11.41 0.01
N ALA A 166 -1.85 -11.59 0.86
CA ALA A 166 -2.86 -10.58 1.11
C ALA A 166 -2.22 -9.34 1.76
N ALA A 167 -2.63 -8.14 1.34
CA ALA A 167 -2.07 -6.88 1.81
C ALA A 167 -3.19 -5.89 2.13
N ASN A 168 -4.00 -6.21 3.15
CA ASN A 168 -5.10 -5.38 3.60
C ASN A 168 -4.70 -4.57 4.82
N ALA A 169 -5.15 -3.31 4.89
CA ALA A 169 -4.92 -2.44 6.03
C ALA A 169 -6.21 -1.71 6.44
N GLN A 170 -6.20 -1.16 7.64
CA GLN A 170 -7.27 -0.31 8.15
C GLN A 170 -6.68 1.00 8.64
N ALA A 171 -7.36 2.11 8.33
CA ALA A 171 -7.05 3.42 8.84
C ALA A 171 -8.33 4.12 9.35
N TRP A 172 -8.18 5.05 10.27
CA TRP A 172 -9.23 5.92 10.78
C TRP A 172 -8.74 7.35 11.00
#